data_1ee84150afa05d10eb12597853e093af
#
_entry.id   1ee84150afa05d10eb12597853e093af
#
_cell.length_a   1.000
_cell.length_b   1.000
_cell.length_c   1.000
_cell.angle_alpha   90.00
_cell.angle_beta   90.00
_cell.angle_gamma   90.00
#
_symmetry.space_group_name_H-M   'P 1'
#
loop_
_entity.id
_entity.type
_entity.pdbx_description
1 polymer ?
#
loop_
_entity_poly.entity_id
_entity_poly.type
_entity_poly.pdbx_seq_one_letter_code
_entity_poly.pdbx_strand_id
1 'polypeptide(L)'
;MAQDAFSQLLGMKLLLIDKGSCTLQCEVTKAMTNGFGIAHGGITYSLADSALAFAANAHGTHCFSVDTNIAHLKKVKLGDVLTAICTESHRGKRTGVYVVEIQNQDAKRVAYFRGTVFIGSEAW
;
A
#
# COMPACT_ATOMS: atom_id res chain seq x y z
N MET A 1 12.33 3.32 2.64
CA MET A 1 11.35 4.34 2.17
C MET A 1 12.01 5.65 1.76
N ALA A 2 13.05 6.09 2.43
CA ALA A 2 13.72 7.36 2.10
C ALA A 2 14.26 7.39 0.67
N GLN A 3 14.55 6.25 0.07
CA GLN A 3 15.05 6.14 -1.31
C GLN A 3 13.96 5.86 -2.33
N ASP A 4 12.69 5.70 -1.89
CA ASP A 4 11.58 5.44 -2.79
C ASP A 4 11.00 6.78 -3.26
N ALA A 5 11.40 7.18 -4.47
CA ALA A 5 11.00 8.46 -5.06
C ALA A 5 9.48 8.57 -5.23
N PHE A 6 8.81 7.47 -5.59
CA PHE A 6 7.37 7.51 -5.83
C PHE A 6 6.58 7.73 -4.54
N SER A 7 6.97 7.05 -3.45
CA SER A 7 6.35 7.27 -2.15
C SER A 7 6.56 8.70 -1.65
N GLN A 8 7.75 9.26 -1.90
CA GLN A 8 8.04 10.65 -1.56
C GLN A 8 7.21 11.63 -2.40
N LEU A 9 7.06 11.35 -3.69
CA LEU A 9 6.24 12.18 -4.57
C LEU A 9 4.79 12.28 -4.10
N LEU A 10 4.23 11.17 -3.63
CA LEU A 10 2.86 11.12 -3.13
C LEU A 10 2.73 11.57 -1.68
N GLY A 11 3.84 11.86 -1.00
CA GLY A 11 3.82 12.31 0.39
C GLY A 11 3.42 11.20 1.36
N MET A 12 3.74 9.96 1.06
CA MET A 12 3.44 8.83 1.94
C MET A 12 4.29 8.90 3.20
N LYS A 13 3.67 8.64 4.35
CA LYS A 13 4.33 8.59 5.65
C LYS A 13 4.33 7.16 6.16
N LEU A 14 5.49 6.68 6.57
CA LEU A 14 5.63 5.38 7.20
C LEU A 14 5.31 5.50 8.68
N LEU A 15 4.23 4.85 9.14
CA LEU A 15 3.81 4.88 10.54
C LEU A 15 4.33 3.67 11.31
N LEU A 16 4.35 2.51 10.68
CA LEU A 16 4.78 1.26 11.31
C LEU A 16 5.34 0.33 10.24
N ILE A 17 6.45 -0.33 10.56
CA ILE A 17 7.00 -1.40 9.73
C ILE A 17 7.56 -2.50 10.63
N ASP A 18 7.24 -3.74 10.28
CA ASP A 18 7.78 -4.94 10.90
C ASP A 18 7.77 -6.05 9.86
N LYS A 19 8.37 -7.18 10.17
CA LYS A 19 8.35 -8.34 9.27
C LYS A 19 6.91 -8.73 8.97
N GLY A 20 6.50 -8.64 7.71
CA GLY A 20 5.17 -9.02 7.28
C GLY A 20 4.07 -8.00 7.59
N SER A 21 4.40 -6.82 8.10
CA SER A 21 3.40 -5.78 8.35
C SER A 21 3.93 -4.39 8.06
N CYS A 22 3.03 -3.51 7.62
CA CYS A 22 3.38 -2.12 7.33
C CYS A 22 2.12 -1.26 7.39
N THR A 23 2.24 -0.08 7.97
CA THR A 23 1.19 0.93 7.96
C THR A 23 1.74 2.20 7.35
N LEU A 24 1.11 2.63 6.26
CA LEU A 24 1.42 3.88 5.57
C LEU A 24 0.24 4.82 5.64
N GLN A 25 0.52 6.11 5.56
CA GLN A 25 -0.51 7.14 5.53
C GLN A 25 -0.24 8.12 4.40
N CYS A 26 -1.29 8.60 3.76
CA CYS A 26 -1.19 9.54 2.66
C CYS A 26 -2.41 10.46 2.66
N GLU A 27 -2.18 11.78 2.57
CA GLU A 27 -3.25 12.75 2.39
C GLU A 27 -3.53 12.92 0.90
N VAL A 28 -4.81 12.93 0.52
CA VAL A 28 -5.22 13.11 -0.87
C VAL A 28 -5.14 14.59 -1.23
N THR A 29 -4.20 14.93 -2.11
CA THR A 29 -4.00 16.29 -2.62
C THR A 29 -4.74 16.50 -3.93
N LYS A 30 -4.85 17.75 -4.36
CA LYS A 30 -5.53 18.11 -5.60
C LYS A 30 -4.93 17.38 -6.81
N ALA A 31 -3.61 17.22 -6.85
CA ALA A 31 -2.92 16.55 -7.96
C ALA A 31 -3.29 15.06 -8.10
N MET A 32 -3.84 14.46 -7.05
CA MET A 32 -4.26 13.06 -7.02
C MET A 32 -5.71 12.84 -7.44
N THR A 33 -6.46 13.92 -7.70
CA THR A 33 -7.87 13.85 -8.03
C THR A 33 -8.09 13.81 -9.54
N ASN A 34 -9.22 13.22 -9.94
CA ASN A 34 -9.69 13.29 -11.32
C ASN A 34 -10.51 14.59 -11.52
N GLY A 35 -11.16 14.74 -12.68
CA GLY A 35 -11.95 15.92 -13.00
C GLY A 35 -13.19 16.13 -12.14
N PHE A 36 -13.53 15.19 -11.26
CA PHE A 36 -14.72 15.23 -10.41
C PHE A 36 -14.41 15.46 -8.92
N GLY A 37 -13.16 15.79 -8.58
CA GLY A 37 -12.75 15.99 -7.19
C GLY A 37 -12.63 14.71 -6.38
N ILE A 38 -12.57 13.58 -7.05
CA ILE A 38 -12.43 12.25 -6.44
C ILE A 38 -11.02 11.76 -6.73
N ALA A 39 -10.39 11.11 -5.75
CA ALA A 39 -9.06 10.56 -5.94
C ALA A 39 -9.06 9.54 -7.08
N HIS A 40 -8.04 9.60 -7.92
CA HIS A 40 -7.83 8.59 -8.94
C HIS A 40 -7.61 7.23 -8.27
N GLY A 41 -8.19 6.17 -8.85
CA GLY A 41 -8.04 4.80 -8.31
C GLY A 41 -6.59 4.34 -8.19
N GLY A 42 -5.71 4.91 -9.02
CA GLY A 42 -4.28 4.64 -8.92
C GLY A 42 -3.64 5.10 -7.61
N ILE A 43 -4.24 6.06 -6.89
CA ILE A 43 -3.71 6.54 -5.61
C ILE A 43 -3.90 5.49 -4.52
N THR A 44 -5.10 4.95 -4.38
CA THR A 44 -5.36 3.87 -3.41
C THR A 44 -4.55 2.63 -3.76
N TYR A 45 -4.46 2.30 -5.04
CA TYR A 45 -3.64 1.19 -5.50
C TYR A 45 -2.16 1.38 -5.15
N SER A 46 -1.60 2.55 -5.42
CA SER A 46 -0.19 2.85 -5.17
C SER A 46 0.14 2.81 -3.69
N LEU A 47 -0.76 3.33 -2.85
CA LEU A 47 -0.58 3.29 -1.40
C LEU A 47 -0.58 1.84 -0.89
N ALA A 48 -1.51 1.02 -1.37
CA ALA A 48 -1.60 -0.38 -1.00
C ALA A 48 -0.38 -1.17 -1.49
N ASP A 49 0.04 -0.95 -2.72
CA ASP A 49 1.18 -1.64 -3.31
C ASP A 49 2.49 -1.29 -2.58
N SER A 50 2.65 -0.05 -2.19
CA SER A 50 3.80 0.39 -1.39
C SER A 50 3.80 -0.27 -0.01
N ALA A 51 2.65 -0.34 0.65
CA ALA A 51 2.54 -0.99 1.95
C ALA A 51 2.91 -2.49 1.85
N LEU A 52 2.44 -3.15 0.80
CA LEU A 52 2.79 -4.55 0.53
C LEU A 52 4.30 -4.70 0.34
N ALA A 53 4.90 -3.85 -0.46
CA ALA A 53 6.33 -3.92 -0.76
C ALA A 53 7.16 -3.78 0.51
N PHE A 54 6.86 -2.80 1.35
CA PHE A 54 7.61 -2.60 2.59
C PHE A 54 7.40 -3.75 3.58
N ALA A 55 6.17 -4.25 3.71
CA ALA A 55 5.88 -5.37 4.61
C ALA A 55 6.62 -6.64 4.17
N ALA A 56 6.60 -6.94 2.88
CA ALA A 56 7.25 -8.13 2.34
C ALA A 56 8.78 -8.04 2.45
N ASN A 57 9.34 -6.90 2.10
CA ASN A 57 10.79 -6.69 2.11
C ASN A 57 11.35 -6.52 3.52
N ALA A 58 10.52 -6.23 4.52
CA ALA A 58 10.94 -6.08 5.91
C ALA A 58 11.51 -7.37 6.51
N HIS A 59 11.28 -8.52 5.86
CA HIS A 59 11.94 -9.78 6.24
C HIS A 59 13.43 -9.79 5.91
N GLY A 60 13.91 -8.83 5.11
CA GLY A 60 15.33 -8.70 4.78
C GLY A 60 15.72 -9.28 3.42
N THR A 61 14.78 -9.85 2.68
CA THR A 61 15.02 -10.41 1.35
C THR A 61 14.20 -9.61 0.33
N HIS A 62 14.79 -9.32 -0.81
CA HIS A 62 14.11 -8.56 -1.86
C HIS A 62 12.93 -9.35 -2.42
N CYS A 63 11.74 -8.75 -2.36
CA CYS A 63 10.50 -9.30 -2.87
C CYS A 63 9.87 -8.33 -3.88
N PHE A 64 9.15 -8.88 -4.85
CA PHE A 64 8.38 -8.05 -5.78
C PHE A 64 7.05 -8.70 -6.08
N SER A 65 6.03 -7.86 -6.31
CA SER A 65 4.68 -8.33 -6.58
C SER A 65 4.59 -8.96 -7.96
N VAL A 66 3.85 -10.07 -8.05
CA VAL A 66 3.62 -10.77 -9.32
C VAL A 66 2.15 -10.82 -9.68
N ASP A 67 1.26 -10.65 -8.73
CA ASP A 67 -0.18 -10.64 -8.96
C ASP A 67 -0.84 -9.80 -7.89
N THR A 68 -1.61 -8.79 -8.30
CA THR A 68 -2.30 -7.89 -7.38
C THR A 68 -3.69 -7.59 -7.88
N ASN A 69 -4.61 -7.37 -6.94
CA ASN A 69 -5.93 -6.86 -7.27
C ASN A 69 -6.43 -5.94 -6.16
N ILE A 70 -7.33 -5.05 -6.52
CA ILE A 70 -7.92 -4.10 -5.59
C ILE A 70 -9.42 -3.99 -5.83
N ALA A 71 -10.17 -3.91 -4.75
CA ALA A 71 -11.58 -3.55 -4.79
C ALA A 71 -11.74 -2.15 -4.19
N HIS A 72 -12.34 -1.24 -4.96
CA HIS A 72 -12.65 0.10 -4.48
C HIS A 72 -14.05 0.08 -3.89
N LEU A 73 -14.17 0.35 -2.60
CA LEU A 73 -15.41 0.18 -1.84
C LEU A 73 -16.16 1.48 -1.63
N LYS A 74 -15.42 2.60 -1.51
CA LYS A 74 -15.98 3.94 -1.30
C LYS A 74 -15.18 4.96 -2.06
N LYS A 75 -15.83 6.06 -2.43
CA LYS A 75 -15.16 7.20 -3.04
C LYS A 75 -14.19 7.84 -2.06
N VAL A 76 -13.03 8.22 -2.55
CA VAL A 76 -12.00 8.93 -1.80
C VAL A 76 -11.97 10.36 -2.33
N LYS A 77 -12.04 11.32 -1.43
CA LYS A 77 -12.19 12.74 -1.77
C LYS A 77 -10.92 13.51 -1.49
N LEU A 78 -10.78 14.66 -2.13
CA LEU A 78 -9.73 15.62 -1.82
C LEU A 78 -9.75 15.93 -0.31
N GLY A 79 -8.56 15.86 0.31
CA GLY A 79 -8.39 16.12 1.73
C GLY A 79 -8.54 14.89 2.62
N ASP A 80 -9.03 13.77 2.09
CA ASP A 80 -9.08 12.53 2.87
C ASP A 80 -7.66 12.11 3.28
N VAL A 81 -7.54 11.58 4.49
CA VAL A 81 -6.30 10.99 4.99
C VAL A 81 -6.46 9.48 4.95
N LEU A 82 -5.69 8.84 4.08
CA LEU A 82 -5.77 7.40 3.86
C LEU A 82 -4.71 6.70 4.69
N THR A 83 -5.13 5.63 5.38
CA THR A 83 -4.22 4.76 6.11
C THR A 83 -4.30 3.37 5.52
N ALA A 84 -3.17 2.88 5.01
CA ALA A 84 -3.05 1.54 4.46
C ALA A 84 -2.41 0.63 5.49
N ILE A 85 -3.10 -0.45 5.84
CA ILE A 85 -2.65 -1.42 6.84
C ILE A 85 -2.42 -2.74 6.12
N CYS A 86 -1.16 -3.13 5.97
CA CYS A 86 -0.76 -4.37 5.32
C CYS A 86 -0.48 -5.44 6.35
N THR A 87 -1.04 -6.62 6.10
CA THR A 87 -0.86 -7.80 6.94
C THR A 87 -0.46 -8.98 6.08
N GLU A 88 0.56 -9.72 6.50
CA GLU A 88 0.97 -10.94 5.85
C GLU A 88 -0.07 -12.04 6.10
N SER A 89 -0.65 -12.58 5.03
CA SER A 89 -1.62 -13.66 5.10
C SER A 89 -0.93 -15.02 5.04
N HIS A 90 0.13 -15.13 4.24
CA HIS A 90 0.89 -16.36 4.08
C HIS A 90 2.29 -16.02 3.59
N ARG A 91 3.28 -16.71 4.12
CA ARG A 91 4.64 -16.62 3.58
C ARG A 91 5.24 -18.01 3.46
N GLY A 92 5.46 -18.43 2.21
CA GLY A 92 6.15 -19.67 1.89
C GLY A 92 7.61 -19.40 1.58
N LYS A 93 8.25 -20.37 0.94
CA LYS A 93 9.66 -20.28 0.60
C LYS A 93 9.89 -19.32 -0.58
N ARG A 94 8.98 -19.33 -1.58
CA ARG A 94 9.14 -18.56 -2.80
C ARG A 94 8.07 -17.53 -3.03
N THR A 95 6.93 -17.65 -2.39
CA THR A 95 5.81 -16.72 -2.54
C THR A 95 5.26 -16.32 -1.19
N GLY A 96 4.68 -15.13 -1.15
CA GLY A 96 3.95 -14.64 0.00
C GLY A 96 2.67 -13.96 -0.45
N VAL A 97 1.65 -13.99 0.38
CA VAL A 97 0.37 -13.35 0.12
C VAL A 97 0.11 -12.32 1.21
N TYR A 98 -0.29 -11.14 0.79
CA TYR A 98 -0.49 -9.98 1.66
C TYR A 98 -1.84 -9.37 1.39
N VAL A 99 -2.45 -8.84 2.44
CA VAL A 99 -3.73 -8.14 2.38
C VAL A 99 -3.52 -6.73 2.89
N VAL A 100 -4.06 -5.75 2.18
CA VAL A 100 -4.00 -4.35 2.60
C VAL A 100 -5.40 -3.80 2.69
N GLU A 101 -5.76 -3.28 3.85
CA GLU A 101 -6.97 -2.50 4.04
C GLU A 101 -6.63 -1.03 4.02
N ILE A 102 -7.39 -0.24 3.26
CA ILE A 102 -7.23 1.20 3.23
C ILE A 102 -8.46 1.83 3.85
N GLN A 103 -8.23 2.67 4.86
CA GLN A 103 -9.27 3.38 5.60
C GLN A 103 -9.10 4.88 5.40
N ASN A 104 -10.20 5.62 5.49
CA ASN A 104 -10.14 7.08 5.56
C ASN A 104 -10.00 7.54 7.02
N GLN A 105 -10.03 8.86 7.25
CA GLN A 105 -9.87 9.46 8.59
C GLN A 105 -10.98 9.09 9.56
N ASP A 106 -12.13 8.61 9.05
CA ASP A 106 -13.26 8.18 9.87
C ASP A 106 -13.21 6.67 10.15
N ALA A 107 -12.08 6.03 9.88
CA ALA A 107 -11.84 4.59 10.03
C ALA A 107 -12.79 3.74 9.15
N LYS A 108 -13.29 4.32 8.06
CA LYS A 108 -14.12 3.59 7.11
C LYS A 108 -13.26 3.00 6.01
N ARG A 109 -13.48 1.73 5.71
CA ARG A 109 -12.74 1.01 4.67
C ARG A 109 -13.15 1.56 3.30
N VAL A 110 -12.17 2.08 2.57
CA VAL A 110 -12.39 2.64 1.23
C VAL A 110 -11.88 1.72 0.13
N ALA A 111 -10.95 0.83 0.44
CA ALA A 111 -10.44 -0.14 -0.52
C ALA A 111 -9.88 -1.38 0.19
N TYR A 112 -9.87 -2.47 -0.54
CA TYR A 112 -9.32 -3.74 -0.11
C TYR A 112 -8.40 -4.25 -1.22
N PHE A 113 -7.17 -4.56 -0.87
CA PHE A 113 -6.13 -4.96 -1.81
C PHE A 113 -5.56 -6.29 -1.38
N ARG A 114 -5.26 -7.14 -2.36
CA ARG A 114 -4.58 -8.41 -2.12
C ARG A 114 -3.47 -8.56 -3.14
N GLY A 115 -2.31 -8.99 -2.67
CA GLY A 115 -1.16 -9.18 -3.55
C GLY A 115 -0.37 -10.41 -3.21
N THR A 116 0.22 -10.99 -4.25
CA THR A 116 1.17 -12.09 -4.14
C THR A 116 2.53 -11.58 -4.55
N VAL A 117 3.54 -11.88 -3.75
CA VAL A 117 4.92 -11.52 -4.06
C VAL A 117 5.74 -12.77 -4.35
N PHE A 118 6.74 -12.60 -5.20
CA PHE A 118 7.82 -13.56 -5.36
C PHE A 118 8.95 -13.17 -4.41
N ILE A 119 9.46 -14.15 -3.67
CA ILE A 119 10.53 -13.94 -2.71
C ILE A 119 11.84 -14.28 -3.39
N GLY A 120 12.66 -13.26 -3.61
CA GLY A 120 13.98 -13.42 -4.21
C GLY A 120 15.01 -13.92 -3.23
N SER A 121 16.24 -14.06 -3.71
CA SER A 121 17.39 -14.51 -2.89
C SER A 121 18.30 -13.36 -2.47
N GLU A 122 18.11 -12.19 -3.03
CA GLU A 122 18.94 -11.02 -2.73
C GLU A 122 18.47 -10.30 -1.47
N ALA A 123 19.42 -9.70 -0.74
CA ALA A 123 19.12 -8.87 0.41
C ALA A 123 18.41 -7.58 -0.02
N TRP A 124 17.51 -7.14 0.80
CA TRP A 124 16.76 -5.90 0.58
C TRP A 124 17.53 -4.70 1.08
#